data_3f5d27abfbc0211fa687dd02d18e02b8
#
_entry.id   3f5d27abfbc0211fa687dd02d18e02b8
#
_cell.length_a   1.000
_cell.length_b   1.000
_cell.length_c   1.000
_cell.angle_alpha   90.00
_cell.angle_beta   90.00
_cell.angle_gamma   90.00
#
_symmetry.space_group_name_H-M   'P 1'
#
loop_
_entity.id
_entity.type
_entity.pdbx_description
1 polymer ?
#
loop_
_entity_poly.entity_id
_entity_poly.type
_entity_poly.pdbx_seq_one_letter_code
_entity_poly.pdbx_strand_id
1 'polypeptide(L)'
;MEDLFTRAEKPKDPLYFSGIRISIASPEQIRKWSHGEVKKPETLNYRTFKPERDGLFCAKIFGPVKDYECNCGKYKRMKHRGVVCEKCGVEVIQSKVRRERLGHITLATPVAHIWFLKSLPSRIGNLLDITLKDLEKVLYCESYIVIDPKETTLQRAELLSEDRYHKAQEEFGDEAFSAGMGGEAVQIGRASCRGRG
;
A
#
# COMPACT_ATOMS: atom_id res chain seq x y z
N MET A 1 49.23 12.53 12.25
CA MET A 1 49.31 11.48 11.19
C MET A 1 48.33 10.41 11.60
N GLU A 2 47.05 10.74 11.48
CA GLU A 2 45.94 9.89 11.88
C GLU A 2 45.39 9.17 10.66
N ASP A 3 45.45 7.90 10.75
CA ASP A 3 44.72 6.83 10.06
C ASP A 3 44.11 7.07 8.70
N LEU A 4 44.91 6.91 7.68
CA LEU A 4 44.55 6.79 6.26
C LEU A 4 44.08 5.35 5.87
N PHE A 5 43.66 4.55 6.84
CA PHE A 5 43.10 3.20 6.60
C PHE A 5 41.70 3.06 7.20
N THR A 6 40.77 3.90 6.79
CA THR A 6 39.37 3.49 6.83
C THR A 6 39.23 2.31 5.89
N ARG A 7 39.34 1.12 6.46
CA ARG A 7 39.05 -0.16 5.81
C ARG A 7 37.68 0.01 5.13
N ALA A 8 37.69 0.11 3.81
CA ALA A 8 36.45 -0.03 3.05
C ALA A 8 35.82 -1.35 3.50
N GLU A 9 34.68 -1.28 4.18
CA GLU A 9 33.95 -2.47 4.59
C GLU A 9 33.72 -3.27 3.32
N LYS A 10 34.29 -4.48 3.27
CA LYS A 10 34.02 -5.43 2.20
C LYS A 10 32.50 -5.58 2.11
N PRO A 11 31.90 -5.51 0.91
CA PRO A 11 30.47 -5.74 0.76
C PRO A 11 30.17 -7.07 1.45
N LYS A 12 29.29 -7.04 2.47
CA LYS A 12 28.89 -8.22 3.22
C LYS A 12 28.31 -9.21 2.21
N ASP A 13 28.95 -10.35 2.09
CA ASP A 13 28.44 -11.43 1.23
C ASP A 13 27.01 -11.74 1.68
N PRO A 14 26.00 -11.66 0.79
CA PRO A 14 24.60 -11.91 1.14
C PRO A 14 24.36 -13.34 1.67
N LEU A 15 25.31 -14.23 1.53
CA LEU A 15 25.26 -15.59 2.09
C LEU A 15 25.71 -15.66 3.56
N TYR A 16 26.39 -14.63 4.08
CA TYR A 16 26.87 -14.60 5.48
C TYR A 16 25.95 -13.70 6.32
N PHE A 17 24.97 -14.30 6.98
CA PHE A 17 24.13 -13.64 7.96
C PHE A 17 23.97 -14.49 9.23
N SER A 18 23.86 -13.86 10.38
CA SER A 18 23.67 -14.52 11.68
C SER A 18 22.19 -14.81 11.99
N GLY A 19 21.28 -14.20 11.30
CA GLY A 19 19.85 -14.39 11.48
C GLY A 19 19.00 -13.62 10.47
N ILE A 20 17.76 -14.04 10.33
CA ILE A 20 16.75 -13.40 9.47
C ILE A 20 15.70 -12.78 10.36
N ARG A 21 15.42 -11.49 10.16
CA ARG A 21 14.32 -10.79 10.81
C ARG A 21 13.21 -10.51 9.80
N ILE A 22 12.03 -11.07 10.05
CA ILE A 22 10.84 -10.82 9.26
C ILE A 22 10.01 -9.73 9.94
N SER A 23 9.67 -8.70 9.21
CA SER A 23 8.85 -7.58 9.68
C SER A 23 7.97 -7.04 8.56
N ILE A 24 6.91 -6.29 8.95
CA ILE A 24 6.05 -5.60 7.99
C ILE A 24 6.70 -4.27 7.65
N ALA A 25 6.83 -3.98 6.35
CA ALA A 25 7.32 -2.69 5.89
C ALA A 25 6.27 -1.60 6.08
N SER A 26 6.70 -0.42 6.52
CA SER A 26 5.83 0.76 6.55
C SER A 26 5.58 1.29 5.12
N PRO A 27 4.49 2.06 4.90
CA PRO A 27 4.24 2.70 3.61
C PRO A 27 5.42 3.55 3.12
N GLU A 28 6.09 4.25 4.01
CA GLU A 28 7.28 5.07 3.71
C GLU A 28 8.44 4.19 3.23
N GLN A 29 8.63 3.04 3.85
CA GLN A 29 9.66 2.09 3.46
C GLN A 29 9.37 1.48 2.08
N ILE A 30 8.11 1.15 1.79
CA ILE A 30 7.69 0.66 0.47
C ILE A 30 7.94 1.73 -0.60
N ARG A 31 7.62 3.00 -0.34
CA ARG A 31 7.91 4.11 -1.26
C ARG A 31 9.40 4.29 -1.52
N LYS A 32 10.26 4.11 -0.51
CA LYS A 32 11.72 4.17 -0.67
C LYS A 32 12.26 3.07 -1.58
N TRP A 33 11.68 1.86 -1.52
CA TRP A 33 12.08 0.76 -2.39
C TRP A 33 11.51 0.86 -3.80
N SER A 34 10.45 1.62 -3.98
CA SER A 34 9.71 1.71 -5.24
C SER A 34 10.44 2.60 -6.26
N HIS A 35 10.44 2.14 -7.51
CA HIS A 35 10.91 2.91 -8.66
C HIS A 35 9.81 3.72 -9.34
N GLY A 36 8.58 3.63 -8.86
CA GLY A 36 7.44 4.41 -9.34
C GLY A 36 6.09 3.81 -8.99
N GLU A 37 5.06 4.60 -9.20
CA GLU A 37 3.68 4.23 -8.93
C GLU A 37 3.03 3.60 -10.16
N VAL A 38 2.36 2.46 -9.95
CA VAL A 38 1.51 1.82 -10.96
C VAL A 38 0.11 2.41 -10.83
N LYS A 39 -0.34 3.12 -11.88
CA LYS A 39 -1.62 3.85 -11.89
C LYS A 39 -2.71 3.17 -12.68
N LYS A 40 -2.35 2.20 -13.54
CA LYS A 40 -3.25 1.55 -14.48
C LYS A 40 -3.19 0.03 -14.33
N PRO A 41 -4.32 -0.67 -14.48
CA PRO A 41 -4.35 -2.12 -14.41
C PRO A 41 -3.85 -2.81 -15.68
N GLU A 42 -3.64 -2.06 -16.77
CA GLU A 42 -3.19 -2.61 -18.04
C GLU A 42 -1.80 -3.22 -17.92
N THR A 43 -1.59 -4.29 -18.65
CA THR A 43 -0.33 -5.03 -18.68
C THR A 43 0.45 -4.77 -19.97
N LEU A 44 -0.03 -5.31 -21.07
CA LEU A 44 0.59 -5.21 -22.41
C LEU A 44 -0.39 -4.63 -23.41
N ASN A 45 0.13 -3.90 -24.38
CA ASN A 45 -0.63 -3.50 -25.56
C ASN A 45 -0.84 -4.70 -26.47
N TYR A 46 -2.08 -5.08 -26.74
CA TYR A 46 -2.41 -6.25 -27.57
C TYR A 46 -1.89 -6.20 -29.01
N ARG A 47 -1.73 -4.99 -29.55
CA ARG A 47 -1.26 -4.78 -30.93
C ARG A 47 0.26 -4.84 -31.05
N THR A 48 0.98 -4.28 -30.07
CA THR A 48 2.44 -4.12 -30.13
C THR A 48 3.19 -5.08 -29.23
N PHE A 49 2.49 -5.76 -28.31
CA PHE A 49 3.04 -6.62 -27.26
C PHE A 49 4.06 -5.92 -26.34
N LYS A 50 4.05 -4.59 -26.34
CA LYS A 50 4.90 -3.79 -25.44
C LYS A 50 4.18 -3.46 -24.14
N PRO A 51 4.91 -3.33 -23.02
CA PRO A 51 4.33 -2.92 -21.76
C PRO A 51 3.64 -1.56 -21.88
N GLU A 52 2.43 -1.46 -21.35
CA GLU A 52 1.71 -0.19 -21.25
C GLU A 52 2.38 0.73 -20.24
N ARG A 53 2.32 2.03 -20.53
CA ARG A 53 2.88 3.04 -19.65
C ARG A 53 2.04 3.17 -18.38
N ASP A 54 2.73 3.24 -17.23
CA ASP A 54 2.16 3.32 -15.88
C ASP A 54 1.28 2.11 -15.49
N GLY A 55 1.34 1.03 -16.28
CA GLY A 55 0.69 -0.24 -16.02
C GLY A 55 1.53 -1.21 -15.18
N LEU A 56 0.98 -2.39 -14.96
CA LEU A 56 1.60 -3.44 -14.11
C LEU A 56 2.95 -3.95 -14.63
N PHE A 57 3.25 -3.79 -15.92
CA PHE A 57 4.53 -4.16 -16.52
C PHE A 57 5.32 -2.98 -17.08
N CYS A 58 5.02 -1.77 -16.66
CA CYS A 58 5.61 -0.55 -17.19
C CYS A 58 7.14 -0.60 -17.24
N ALA A 59 7.69 -0.37 -18.44
CA ALA A 59 9.14 -0.39 -18.64
C ALA A 59 9.86 0.81 -17.98
N LYS A 60 9.17 1.92 -17.77
CA LYS A 60 9.72 3.08 -17.05
C LYS A 60 9.94 2.77 -15.57
N ILE A 61 9.03 2.02 -14.94
CA ILE A 61 9.09 1.65 -13.52
C ILE A 61 10.04 0.47 -13.30
N PHE A 62 9.83 -0.61 -14.04
CA PHE A 62 10.52 -1.88 -13.81
C PHE A 62 11.78 -2.08 -14.65
N GLY A 63 11.94 -1.33 -15.70
CA GLY A 63 13.09 -1.44 -16.60
C GLY A 63 12.75 -1.99 -17.99
N PRO A 64 13.73 -2.02 -18.90
CA PRO A 64 13.53 -2.41 -20.28
C PRO A 64 13.19 -3.91 -20.41
N VAL A 65 12.44 -4.25 -21.45
CA VAL A 65 12.10 -5.65 -21.79
C VAL A 65 13.27 -6.38 -22.43
N LYS A 66 14.05 -5.65 -23.25
CA LYS A 66 15.25 -6.16 -23.91
C LYS A 66 16.49 -5.48 -23.35
N ASP A 67 17.60 -6.22 -23.29
CA ASP A 67 18.85 -5.69 -22.81
C ASP A 67 19.33 -4.50 -23.62
N TYR A 68 19.64 -3.41 -22.90
CA TYR A 68 20.17 -2.18 -23.50
C TYR A 68 19.32 -1.57 -24.62
N GLU A 69 18.00 -1.76 -24.57
CA GLU A 69 17.06 -1.18 -25.53
C GLU A 69 15.91 -0.47 -24.82
N CYS A 70 15.66 0.81 -25.13
CA CYS A 70 14.51 1.51 -24.61
C CYS A 70 13.20 1.05 -25.30
N ASN A 71 12.06 1.31 -24.66
CA ASN A 71 10.76 0.81 -25.15
C ASN A 71 10.36 1.38 -26.53
N CYS A 72 10.75 2.62 -26.84
CA CYS A 72 10.47 3.25 -28.14
C CYS A 72 11.49 2.90 -29.24
N GLY A 73 12.62 2.27 -28.90
CA GLY A 73 13.66 1.89 -29.86
C GLY A 73 14.63 3.02 -30.26
N LYS A 74 14.53 4.23 -29.67
CA LYS A 74 15.44 5.36 -29.92
C LYS A 74 16.87 5.02 -29.55
N TYR A 75 17.07 4.43 -28.38
CA TYR A 75 18.37 3.98 -27.89
C TYR A 75 18.44 2.47 -27.91
N LYS A 76 19.47 1.95 -28.57
CA LYS A 76 19.77 0.53 -28.67
C LYS A 76 21.25 0.32 -28.43
N ARG A 77 21.60 -0.89 -27.95
CA ARG A 77 22.97 -1.33 -27.69
C ARG A 77 23.63 -0.68 -26.47
N MET A 78 24.71 -1.31 -26.05
CA MET A 78 25.46 -1.06 -24.84
C MET A 78 26.11 0.34 -24.77
N LYS A 79 26.35 0.99 -25.93
CA LYS A 79 26.94 2.33 -25.98
C LYS A 79 26.12 3.42 -25.28
N HIS A 80 24.82 3.17 -25.07
CA HIS A 80 23.90 4.09 -24.40
C HIS A 80 23.55 3.63 -22.97
N ARG A 81 24.36 2.75 -22.39
CA ARG A 81 24.13 2.23 -21.03
C ARG A 81 23.93 3.34 -20.02
N GLY A 82 22.90 3.23 -19.19
CA GLY A 82 22.58 4.20 -18.12
C GLY A 82 21.83 5.44 -18.59
N VAL A 83 21.61 5.62 -19.89
CA VAL A 83 20.86 6.76 -20.42
C VAL A 83 19.36 6.52 -20.20
N VAL A 84 18.67 7.54 -19.65
CA VAL A 84 17.20 7.54 -19.58
C VAL A 84 16.65 8.12 -20.87
N CYS A 85 15.83 7.38 -21.60
CA CYS A 85 15.26 7.83 -22.84
C CYS A 85 14.30 9.02 -22.64
N GLU A 86 14.56 10.14 -23.27
CA GLU A 86 13.72 11.34 -23.18
C GLU A 86 12.29 11.12 -23.68
N LYS A 87 12.11 10.23 -24.71
CA LYS A 87 10.82 9.95 -25.31
C LYS A 87 9.94 9.01 -24.47
N CYS A 88 10.48 7.89 -24.00
CA CYS A 88 9.72 6.86 -23.30
C CYS A 88 10.04 6.76 -21.81
N GLY A 89 11.07 7.47 -21.32
CA GLY A 89 11.46 7.47 -19.89
C GLY A 89 12.09 6.15 -19.41
N VAL A 90 12.41 5.23 -20.32
CA VAL A 90 13.00 3.93 -19.98
C VAL A 90 14.51 4.05 -19.91
N GLU A 91 15.12 3.55 -18.86
CA GLU A 91 16.55 3.48 -18.68
C GLU A 91 17.16 2.36 -19.52
N VAL A 92 18.26 2.64 -20.21
CA VAL A 92 18.96 1.68 -21.08
C VAL A 92 19.93 0.84 -20.26
N ILE A 93 19.43 -0.25 -19.71
CA ILE A 93 20.17 -1.20 -18.85
C ILE A 93 19.78 -2.64 -19.19
N GLN A 94 20.32 -3.60 -18.45
CA GLN A 94 19.94 -5.00 -18.62
C GLN A 94 18.48 -5.25 -18.19
N SER A 95 17.78 -6.10 -18.90
CA SER A 95 16.40 -6.50 -18.60
C SER A 95 16.26 -7.26 -17.27
N LYS A 96 17.34 -7.82 -16.75
CA LYS A 96 17.39 -8.48 -15.43
C LYS A 96 16.83 -7.63 -14.29
N VAL A 97 17.00 -6.30 -14.36
CA VAL A 97 16.50 -5.36 -13.35
C VAL A 97 14.98 -5.44 -13.17
N ARG A 98 14.22 -5.93 -14.16
CA ARG A 98 12.77 -6.15 -14.04
C ARG A 98 12.40 -7.15 -12.96
N ARG A 99 13.30 -8.03 -12.56
CA ARG A 99 13.11 -9.00 -11.47
C ARG A 99 13.55 -8.46 -10.10
N GLU A 100 14.23 -7.33 -10.09
CA GLU A 100 14.81 -6.73 -8.87
C GLU A 100 14.06 -5.47 -8.45
N ARG A 101 13.54 -4.69 -9.42
CA ARG A 101 12.85 -3.42 -9.15
C ARG A 101 11.45 -3.64 -8.65
N LEU A 102 11.11 -2.92 -7.58
CA LEU A 102 9.78 -2.86 -7.00
C LEU A 102 9.06 -1.59 -7.46
N GLY A 103 7.76 -1.68 -7.64
CA GLY A 103 6.85 -0.55 -7.78
C GLY A 103 5.85 -0.54 -6.64
N HIS A 104 5.02 0.48 -6.55
CA HIS A 104 3.95 0.54 -5.56
C HIS A 104 2.62 0.94 -6.18
N ILE A 105 1.55 0.61 -5.50
CA ILE A 105 0.18 1.04 -5.81
C ILE A 105 -0.33 1.80 -4.59
N THR A 106 -0.77 3.03 -4.80
CA THR A 106 -1.42 3.81 -3.74
C THR A 106 -2.89 3.43 -3.71
N LEU A 107 -3.33 2.89 -2.58
CA LEU A 107 -4.73 2.51 -2.39
C LEU A 107 -5.60 3.74 -2.19
N ALA A 108 -6.82 3.74 -2.74
CA ALA A 108 -7.79 4.83 -2.57
C ALA A 108 -8.28 4.95 -1.13
N THR A 109 -8.42 3.81 -0.43
CA THR A 109 -8.85 3.73 0.97
C THR A 109 -7.92 2.83 1.78
N PRO A 110 -7.79 3.04 3.09
CA PRO A 110 -7.05 2.14 3.95
C PRO A 110 -7.63 0.72 3.93
N VAL A 111 -6.77 -0.27 3.89
CA VAL A 111 -7.16 -1.69 3.94
C VAL A 111 -6.54 -2.34 5.17
N ALA A 112 -7.35 -3.13 5.90
CA ALA A 112 -6.87 -3.86 7.07
C ALA A 112 -5.92 -4.99 6.66
N HIS A 113 -4.74 -5.04 7.30
CA HIS A 113 -3.78 -6.09 7.05
C HIS A 113 -4.27 -7.41 7.64
N ILE A 114 -4.22 -8.48 6.85
CA ILE A 114 -4.78 -9.79 7.21
C ILE A 114 -4.20 -10.38 8.50
N TRP A 115 -2.91 -10.16 8.79
CA TRP A 115 -2.27 -10.64 10.02
C TRP A 115 -2.83 -9.99 11.28
N PHE A 116 -3.37 -8.77 11.20
CA PHE A 116 -3.99 -8.09 12.32
C PHE A 116 -5.50 -8.29 12.37
N LEU A 117 -6.10 -8.62 11.23
CA LEU A 117 -7.54 -8.87 11.12
C LEU A 117 -7.89 -10.32 11.46
N LYS A 118 -7.34 -11.28 10.71
CA LYS A 118 -7.73 -12.70 10.76
C LYS A 118 -6.85 -13.58 11.66
N SER A 119 -5.92 -13.01 12.39
CA SER A 119 -5.23 -13.77 13.45
C SER A 119 -6.21 -14.16 14.59
N LEU A 120 -6.00 -15.28 15.20
CA LEU A 120 -6.77 -15.70 16.37
C LEU A 120 -5.92 -15.57 17.63
N PRO A 121 -6.26 -14.64 18.55
CA PRO A 121 -7.36 -13.66 18.50
C PRO A 121 -7.06 -12.49 17.54
N SER A 122 -8.12 -11.86 16.98
CA SER A 122 -7.97 -10.68 16.11
C SER A 122 -7.38 -9.50 16.87
N ARG A 123 -6.23 -9.00 16.46
CA ARG A 123 -5.58 -7.86 17.12
C ARG A 123 -6.36 -6.56 16.96
N ILE A 124 -6.96 -6.35 15.78
CA ILE A 124 -7.82 -5.18 15.53
C ILE A 124 -9.10 -5.31 16.35
N GLY A 125 -9.74 -6.48 16.35
CA GLY A 125 -10.96 -6.73 17.12
C GLY A 125 -10.76 -6.50 18.61
N ASN A 126 -9.67 -7.02 19.19
CA ASN A 126 -9.35 -6.82 20.59
C ASN A 126 -9.06 -5.36 20.96
N LEU A 127 -8.44 -4.58 20.05
CA LEU A 127 -8.18 -3.16 20.30
C LEU A 127 -9.45 -2.30 20.26
N LEU A 128 -10.46 -2.72 19.52
CA LEU A 128 -11.73 -2.01 19.36
C LEU A 128 -12.85 -2.60 20.22
N ASP A 129 -12.60 -3.74 20.88
CA ASP A 129 -13.57 -4.53 21.62
C ASP A 129 -14.77 -4.97 20.73
N ILE A 130 -14.46 -5.42 19.52
CA ILE A 130 -15.43 -5.83 18.52
C ILE A 130 -15.13 -7.27 18.09
N THR A 131 -16.19 -8.07 17.88
CA THR A 131 -16.03 -9.43 17.37
C THR A 131 -15.47 -9.43 15.94
N LEU A 132 -14.72 -10.47 15.57
CA LEU A 132 -14.19 -10.58 14.22
C LEU A 132 -15.30 -10.55 13.15
N LYS A 133 -16.44 -11.20 13.42
CA LYS A 133 -17.60 -11.24 12.53
C LYS A 133 -18.18 -9.84 12.26
N ASP A 134 -18.29 -9.04 13.31
CA ASP A 134 -18.83 -7.69 13.21
C ASP A 134 -17.81 -6.73 12.56
N LEU A 135 -16.53 -6.91 12.85
CA LEU A 135 -15.46 -6.17 12.21
C LEU A 135 -15.41 -6.45 10.69
N GLU A 136 -15.64 -7.70 10.28
CA GLU A 136 -15.74 -8.06 8.86
C GLU A 136 -16.90 -7.37 8.16
N LYS A 137 -18.10 -7.29 8.79
CA LYS A 137 -19.25 -6.55 8.22
C LYS A 137 -18.93 -5.07 7.96
N VAL A 138 -18.23 -4.43 8.90
CA VAL A 138 -17.80 -3.04 8.73
C VAL A 138 -16.78 -2.90 7.60
N LEU A 139 -15.75 -3.76 7.57
CA LEU A 139 -14.68 -3.69 6.57
C LEU A 139 -15.14 -4.01 5.15
N TYR A 140 -16.14 -4.88 5.01
CA TYR A 140 -16.76 -5.20 3.71
C TYR A 140 -17.92 -4.27 3.34
N CYS A 141 -18.12 -3.18 4.10
CA CYS A 141 -19.15 -2.17 3.86
C CYS A 141 -20.59 -2.71 3.89
N GLU A 142 -20.84 -3.72 4.73
CA GLU A 142 -22.19 -4.28 4.96
C GLU A 142 -22.94 -3.54 6.10
N SER A 143 -22.20 -2.88 7.00
CA SER A 143 -22.76 -2.19 8.16
C SER A 143 -21.93 -0.94 8.50
N TYR A 144 -22.60 0.07 9.00
CA TYR A 144 -21.95 1.24 9.60
C TYR A 144 -21.52 0.94 11.03
N ILE A 145 -20.46 1.58 11.47
CA ILE A 145 -20.02 1.57 12.87
C ILE A 145 -20.06 3.00 13.42
N VAL A 146 -20.64 3.16 14.61
CA VAL A 146 -20.67 4.45 15.31
C VAL A 146 -19.29 4.75 15.88
N ILE A 147 -18.64 5.80 15.40
CA ILE A 147 -17.31 6.25 15.82
C ILE A 147 -17.44 7.16 17.04
N ASP A 148 -18.31 8.15 16.94
CA ASP A 148 -18.61 9.11 18.01
C ASP A 148 -20.13 9.32 18.09
N PRO A 149 -20.77 8.89 19.20
CA PRO A 149 -22.20 9.05 19.40
C PRO A 149 -22.61 10.48 19.78
N LYS A 150 -21.67 11.35 20.18
CA LYS A 150 -21.95 12.69 20.74
C LYS A 150 -23.09 12.67 21.76
N GLU A 151 -24.17 13.46 21.54
CA GLU A 151 -25.32 13.58 22.46
C GLU A 151 -26.50 12.66 22.09
N THR A 152 -26.30 11.68 21.19
CA THR A 152 -27.35 10.74 20.78
C THR A 152 -27.48 9.55 21.71
N THR A 153 -28.56 8.79 21.60
CA THR A 153 -28.81 7.56 22.36
C THR A 153 -28.00 6.36 21.85
N LEU A 154 -27.23 6.54 20.75
CA LEU A 154 -26.40 5.50 20.15
C LEU A 154 -25.20 5.19 21.05
N GLN A 155 -24.74 3.93 20.97
CA GLN A 155 -23.53 3.53 21.67
C GLN A 155 -22.31 3.56 20.73
N ARG A 156 -21.15 3.85 21.30
CA ARG A 156 -19.89 3.78 20.57
C ARG A 156 -19.61 2.35 20.15
N ALA A 157 -19.09 2.15 18.92
CA ALA A 157 -18.88 0.87 18.30
C ALA A 157 -20.15 0.06 18.01
N GLU A 158 -21.35 0.66 18.16
CA GLU A 158 -22.61 0.04 17.75
C GLU A 158 -22.63 -0.13 16.22
N LEU A 159 -23.14 -1.29 15.77
CA LEU A 159 -23.31 -1.56 14.35
C LEU A 159 -24.71 -1.16 13.90
N LEU A 160 -24.76 -0.36 12.87
CA LEU A 160 -26.00 0.07 12.24
C LEU A 160 -26.12 -0.54 10.86
N SER A 161 -27.27 -1.16 10.58
CA SER A 161 -27.64 -1.45 9.19
C SER A 161 -27.94 -0.16 8.44
N GLU A 162 -27.95 -0.18 7.11
CA GLU A 162 -28.25 0.98 6.29
C GLU A 162 -29.59 1.65 6.68
N ASP A 163 -30.64 0.84 6.87
CA ASP A 163 -31.96 1.32 7.32
C ASP A 163 -31.92 2.00 8.69
N ARG A 164 -31.17 1.44 9.64
CA ARG A 164 -31.01 2.04 10.98
C ARG A 164 -30.18 3.31 10.94
N TYR A 165 -29.18 3.36 10.09
CA TYR A 165 -28.36 4.55 9.90
C TYR A 165 -29.19 5.72 9.35
N HIS A 166 -30.01 5.49 8.32
CA HIS A 166 -30.90 6.52 7.78
C HIS A 166 -31.96 6.99 8.78
N LYS A 167 -32.57 6.05 9.53
CA LYS A 167 -33.50 6.43 10.60
C LYS A 167 -32.84 7.28 11.68
N ALA A 168 -31.62 6.94 12.07
CA ALA A 168 -30.87 7.74 13.04
C ALA A 168 -30.51 9.12 12.50
N GLN A 169 -30.21 9.25 11.20
CA GLN A 169 -30.02 10.55 10.56
C GLN A 169 -31.30 11.40 10.53
N GLU A 170 -32.45 10.80 10.24
CA GLU A 170 -33.74 11.47 10.29
C GLU A 170 -34.14 11.92 11.70
N GLU A 171 -33.85 11.10 12.72
CA GLU A 171 -34.21 11.34 14.10
C GLU A 171 -33.30 12.37 14.79
N PHE A 172 -31.98 12.26 14.63
CA PHE A 172 -31.00 13.08 15.34
C PHE A 172 -30.39 14.19 14.47
N GLY A 173 -30.45 14.07 13.16
CA GLY A 173 -29.79 14.96 12.19
C GLY A 173 -28.39 14.46 11.77
N ASP A 174 -27.95 14.92 10.59
CA ASP A 174 -26.71 14.45 9.94
C ASP A 174 -25.44 14.72 10.75
N GLU A 175 -25.39 15.77 11.55
CA GLU A 175 -24.21 16.17 12.33
C GLU A 175 -24.26 15.69 13.79
N ALA A 176 -25.34 15.05 14.20
CA ALA A 176 -25.57 14.68 15.59
C ALA A 176 -24.67 13.52 16.07
N PHE A 177 -24.18 12.69 15.18
CA PHE A 177 -23.26 11.60 15.47
C PHE A 177 -22.30 11.36 14.31
N SER A 178 -21.23 10.63 14.54
CA SER A 178 -20.28 10.23 13.49
C SER A 178 -20.27 8.71 13.37
N ALA A 179 -20.60 8.22 12.17
CA ALA A 179 -20.53 6.82 11.83
C ALA A 179 -19.89 6.66 10.45
N GLY A 180 -19.32 5.49 10.18
CA GLY A 180 -18.68 5.22 8.90
C GLY A 180 -18.61 3.73 8.62
N MET A 181 -18.14 3.36 7.43
CA MET A 181 -17.90 1.98 7.04
C MET A 181 -16.51 1.81 6.41
N GLY A 182 -16.08 0.58 6.24
CA GLY A 182 -14.80 0.26 5.62
C GLY A 182 -13.58 0.46 6.53
N GLY A 183 -12.40 0.36 5.92
CA GLY A 183 -11.12 0.46 6.64
C GLY A 183 -10.86 1.83 7.25
N GLU A 184 -11.40 2.89 6.67
CA GLU A 184 -11.28 4.27 7.17
C GLU A 184 -11.97 4.45 8.52
N ALA A 185 -13.20 3.97 8.66
CA ALA A 185 -13.95 4.01 9.91
C ALA A 185 -13.21 3.27 11.05
N VAL A 186 -12.63 2.12 10.75
CA VAL A 186 -11.82 1.34 11.69
C VAL A 186 -10.55 2.09 12.09
N GLN A 187 -9.91 2.80 11.18
CA GLN A 187 -8.72 3.60 11.45
C GLN A 187 -9.03 4.80 12.35
N ILE A 188 -10.10 5.53 12.09
CA ILE A 188 -10.56 6.68 12.89
C ILE A 188 -10.99 6.20 14.29
N GLY A 189 -11.75 5.11 14.38
CA GLY A 189 -12.13 4.50 15.65
C GLY A 189 -10.94 4.15 16.53
N ARG A 190 -9.84 3.65 15.96
CA ARG A 190 -8.58 3.39 16.67
C ARG A 190 -7.91 4.67 17.19
N ALA A 191 -7.91 5.75 16.42
CA ALA A 191 -7.32 7.02 16.84
C ALA A 191 -8.04 7.60 18.06
N SER A 192 -9.37 7.50 18.09
CA SER A 192 -10.18 7.99 19.21
C SER A 192 -10.10 7.13 20.48
N CYS A 193 -9.65 5.86 20.37
CA CYS A 193 -9.37 5.01 21.53
C CYS A 193 -8.07 5.40 22.26
N ARG A 194 -7.08 6.00 21.56
CA ARG A 194 -5.81 6.42 22.16
C ARG A 194 -5.91 7.62 23.12
N GLY A 195 -6.99 8.38 23.07
CA GLY A 195 -7.19 9.58 23.91
C GLY A 195 -7.70 9.33 25.34
N ARG A 196 -7.78 8.07 25.78
CA ARG A 196 -8.25 7.67 27.11
C ARG A 196 -7.26 6.76 27.83
N GLY A 197 -6.02 7.21 27.98
CA GLY A 197 -4.99 6.62 28.81
C GLY A 197 -4.40 7.71 29.70
#